data_ddbe057e21bb32b83adc50df2e2265cb
#
_entry.id   ddbe057e21bb32b83adc50df2e2265cb
#
_cell.length_a   1.000
_cell.length_b   1.000
_cell.length_c   1.000
_cell.angle_alpha   90.00
_cell.angle_beta   90.00
_cell.angle_gamma   90.00
#
_symmetry.space_group_name_H-M   'P 1'
#
loop_
_entity.id
_entity.type
_entity.pdbx_description
1 polymer ?
#
loop_
_entity_poly.entity_id
_entity_poly.type
_entity_poly.pdbx_seq_one_letter_code
_entity_poly.pdbx_strand_id
1 'polypeptide(L)'
;MTLIKKIGLVLVSLSLVAVSSVSSAKPFEPKKPIELIIPAGQGGGADEIARLVQGVIEKNNYASKPVIPINKKGGSGGEAMTYVKKKAGDEHTLIITLNNVLTTPVNQPELGIDFFNDFTPLARLITDTFLVWIATEGKNTQGVETFDDFIALAKQGNLVAGGTGSMSEDELLLGMMRGQFGFDAKYVPYDGGGAVAKGLVGGESDFTLNNPSEQMGFYQSGDSKALVMMTPERNPAFPEVPSSYELGYPDLEYYMMRAFMAPAGVDAEVEKYYTGLLHTVYWDDEFQTFNIDDGKLMSWLEGYGLKDFLAVEYEKHGEIIKNFN
;
A
#
# COMPACT_ATOMS: atom_id res chain seq x y z
N MET A 1 -59.99 -77.43 5.37
CA MET A 1 -59.93 -76.03 5.83
C MET A 1 -58.48 -75.62 5.90
N THR A 2 -58.04 -74.84 4.94
CA THR A 2 -56.66 -74.63 4.59
C THR A 2 -56.12 -73.29 5.14
N LEU A 3 -55.05 -73.36 5.89
CA LEU A 3 -54.39 -72.17 6.49
C LEU A 3 -53.26 -71.72 5.60
N ILE A 4 -53.39 -70.55 4.96
CA ILE A 4 -52.35 -69.97 4.05
C ILE A 4 -51.43 -69.12 4.93
N LYS A 5 -50.18 -69.54 5.03
CA LYS A 5 -49.07 -68.71 5.60
C LYS A 5 -48.60 -67.69 4.58
N LYS A 6 -48.68 -66.42 4.91
CA LYS A 6 -48.03 -65.34 4.18
C LYS A 6 -46.61 -65.17 4.72
N ILE A 7 -45.63 -65.40 3.87
CA ILE A 7 -44.23 -65.10 4.12
C ILE A 7 -44.00 -63.66 3.61
N GLY A 8 -43.72 -62.76 4.57
CA GLY A 8 -43.30 -61.37 4.24
C GLY A 8 -41.81 -61.31 3.96
N LEU A 9 -41.47 -60.93 2.74
CA LEU A 9 -40.07 -60.64 2.31
C LEU A 9 -39.69 -59.25 2.77
N VAL A 10 -38.77 -59.12 3.73
CA VAL A 10 -38.20 -57.85 4.17
C VAL A 10 -36.97 -57.55 3.29
N LEU A 11 -37.10 -56.60 2.37
CA LEU A 11 -35.98 -56.04 1.60
C LEU A 11 -35.24 -55.04 2.51
N VAL A 12 -34.07 -55.42 2.98
CA VAL A 12 -33.10 -54.51 3.63
C VAL A 12 -32.33 -53.81 2.53
N SER A 13 -32.67 -52.54 2.24
CA SER A 13 -31.91 -51.67 1.37
C SER A 13 -30.67 -51.21 2.09
N LEU A 14 -29.51 -51.71 1.69
CA LEU A 14 -28.18 -51.28 2.15
C LEU A 14 -27.86 -49.95 1.46
N SER A 15 -28.07 -48.85 2.15
CA SER A 15 -27.65 -47.51 1.68
C SER A 15 -26.13 -47.39 1.83
N LEU A 16 -25.42 -47.49 0.69
CA LEU A 16 -23.98 -47.18 0.61
C LEU A 16 -23.82 -45.66 0.86
N VAL A 17 -23.41 -45.27 2.02
CA VAL A 17 -22.97 -43.89 2.33
C VAL A 17 -21.56 -43.78 1.70
N ALA A 18 -21.49 -43.15 0.54
CA ALA A 18 -20.20 -42.74 -0.06
C ALA A 18 -19.59 -41.66 0.87
N VAL A 19 -18.68 -42.08 1.71
CA VAL A 19 -17.80 -41.15 2.44
C VAL A 19 -16.87 -40.54 1.42
N SER A 20 -17.21 -39.37 0.91
CA SER A 20 -16.31 -38.56 0.10
C SER A 20 -15.09 -38.24 0.98
N SER A 21 -13.96 -38.88 0.70
CA SER A 21 -12.68 -38.55 1.30
C SER A 21 -12.37 -37.10 0.90
N VAL A 22 -12.58 -36.16 1.81
CA VAL A 22 -12.03 -34.80 1.67
C VAL A 22 -10.51 -35.00 1.69
N SER A 23 -9.89 -35.00 0.51
CA SER A 23 -8.45 -34.98 0.37
C SER A 23 -7.98 -33.67 1.02
N SER A 24 -7.45 -33.76 2.24
CA SER A 24 -6.78 -32.63 2.87
C SER A 24 -5.56 -32.33 2.02
N ALA A 25 -5.61 -31.23 1.25
CA ALA A 25 -4.43 -30.75 0.53
C ALA A 25 -3.29 -30.58 1.55
N LYS A 26 -2.08 -31.00 1.18
CA LYS A 26 -0.91 -30.81 2.04
C LYS A 26 -0.71 -29.30 2.24
N PRO A 27 -0.48 -28.82 3.48
CA PRO A 27 -0.14 -27.43 3.70
C PRO A 27 1.03 -27.02 2.81
N PHE A 28 0.92 -25.86 2.17
CA PHE A 28 2.02 -25.31 1.39
C PHE A 28 3.18 -24.92 2.31
N GLU A 29 4.42 -25.20 1.85
CA GLU A 29 5.66 -24.69 2.41
C GLU A 29 6.58 -24.22 1.28
N PRO A 30 7.22 -23.04 1.38
CA PRO A 30 8.20 -22.58 0.40
C PRO A 30 9.36 -23.55 0.25
N LYS A 31 9.73 -23.88 -1.00
CA LYS A 31 10.84 -24.79 -1.31
C LYS A 31 12.12 -24.07 -1.71
N LYS A 32 12.01 -22.80 -2.09
CA LYS A 32 13.11 -21.89 -2.48
C LYS A 32 12.90 -20.51 -1.84
N PRO A 33 13.89 -19.60 -1.86
CA PRO A 33 13.71 -18.23 -1.40
C PRO A 33 12.49 -17.55 -2.01
N ILE A 34 11.85 -16.67 -1.24
CA ILE A 34 10.65 -15.92 -1.62
C ILE A 34 11.07 -14.55 -2.14
N GLU A 35 10.82 -14.25 -3.39
CA GLU A 35 11.04 -12.91 -3.96
C GLU A 35 9.95 -11.97 -3.45
N LEU A 36 10.34 -10.87 -2.80
CA LEU A 36 9.44 -9.79 -2.42
C LEU A 36 9.71 -8.58 -3.31
N ILE A 37 8.88 -8.39 -4.31
CA ILE A 37 9.02 -7.33 -5.30
C ILE A 37 8.53 -6.00 -4.73
N ILE A 38 9.32 -4.94 -4.90
CA ILE A 38 9.06 -3.60 -4.41
C ILE A 38 8.92 -2.65 -5.61
N PRO A 39 7.73 -2.06 -5.87
CA PRO A 39 7.48 -1.20 -7.02
C PRO A 39 7.97 0.24 -6.80
N ALA A 40 9.05 0.42 -6.06
CA ALA A 40 9.63 1.72 -5.69
C ALA A 40 11.15 1.66 -5.55
N GLY A 41 11.78 2.82 -5.46
CA GLY A 41 13.19 2.96 -5.17
C GLY A 41 13.52 2.61 -3.70
N GLN A 42 14.81 2.45 -3.42
CA GLN A 42 15.29 2.20 -2.07
C GLN A 42 15.09 3.43 -1.17
N GLY A 43 14.75 3.18 0.10
CA GLY A 43 14.53 4.22 1.11
C GLY A 43 13.19 4.97 0.99
N GLY A 44 12.27 4.50 0.13
CA GLY A 44 10.88 4.94 0.13
C GLY A 44 10.02 4.04 1.01
N GLY A 45 8.81 4.48 1.37
CA GLY A 45 7.95 3.79 2.34
C GLY A 45 7.64 2.33 1.99
N ALA A 46 7.52 1.96 0.71
CA ALA A 46 7.33 0.55 0.32
C ALA A 46 8.59 -0.30 0.55
N ASP A 47 9.78 0.25 0.29
CA ASP A 47 11.06 -0.44 0.54
C ASP A 47 11.27 -0.66 2.03
N GLU A 48 10.96 0.34 2.83
CA GLU A 48 11.03 0.28 4.29
C GLU A 48 10.15 -0.84 4.86
N ILE A 49 8.85 -0.86 4.50
CA ILE A 49 7.92 -1.88 4.98
C ILE A 49 8.29 -3.28 4.49
N ALA A 50 8.72 -3.43 3.23
CA ALA A 50 9.15 -4.72 2.71
C ALA A 50 10.36 -5.27 3.48
N ARG A 51 11.32 -4.42 3.82
CA ARG A 51 12.51 -4.81 4.60
C ARG A 51 12.20 -5.04 6.07
N LEU A 52 11.27 -4.28 6.66
CA LEU A 52 10.78 -4.54 8.01
C LEU A 52 10.09 -5.91 8.08
N VAL A 53 9.19 -6.21 7.14
CA VAL A 53 8.54 -7.54 7.03
C VAL A 53 9.58 -8.65 6.89
N GLN A 54 10.55 -8.47 6.00
CA GLN A 54 11.66 -9.42 5.84
C GLN A 54 12.43 -9.60 7.14
N GLY A 55 12.84 -8.51 7.81
CA GLY A 55 13.63 -8.55 9.04
C GLY A 55 12.91 -9.27 10.18
N VAL A 56 11.62 -8.97 10.38
CA VAL A 56 10.76 -9.62 11.39
C VAL A 56 10.62 -11.14 11.10
N ILE A 57 10.39 -11.51 9.83
CA ILE A 57 10.30 -12.92 9.43
C ILE A 57 11.61 -13.66 9.72
N GLU A 58 12.75 -13.09 9.34
CA GLU A 58 14.07 -13.74 9.51
C GLU A 58 14.48 -13.81 10.96
N LYS A 59 14.34 -12.73 11.72
CA LYS A 59 14.70 -12.67 13.15
C LYS A 59 13.95 -13.71 13.97
N ASN A 60 12.67 -13.92 13.68
CA ASN A 60 11.79 -14.81 14.43
C ASN A 60 11.63 -16.20 13.79
N ASN A 61 12.27 -16.46 12.64
CA ASN A 61 12.14 -17.71 11.88
C ASN A 61 10.69 -18.06 11.52
N TYR A 62 9.88 -17.06 11.14
CA TYR A 62 8.48 -17.28 10.79
C TYR A 62 8.28 -18.00 9.46
N ALA A 63 9.27 -18.01 8.58
CA ALA A 63 9.27 -18.76 7.32
C ALA A 63 10.45 -19.73 7.22
N SER A 64 10.26 -20.89 6.58
CA SER A 64 11.29 -21.89 6.35
C SER A 64 12.33 -21.50 5.30
N LYS A 65 12.07 -20.45 4.52
CA LYS A 65 12.93 -19.91 3.47
C LYS A 65 13.08 -18.40 3.62
N PRO A 66 14.23 -17.83 3.24
CA PRO A 66 14.45 -16.38 3.33
C PRO A 66 13.54 -15.62 2.37
N VAL A 67 13.15 -14.40 2.79
CA VAL A 67 12.45 -13.43 1.95
C VAL A 67 13.50 -12.46 1.38
N ILE A 68 13.48 -12.26 0.05
CA ILE A 68 14.46 -11.45 -0.67
C ILE A 68 13.77 -10.22 -1.27
N PRO A 69 13.92 -9.02 -0.68
CA PRO A 69 13.40 -7.77 -1.22
C PRO A 69 14.12 -7.36 -2.51
N ILE A 70 13.37 -7.08 -3.58
CA ILE A 70 13.88 -6.72 -4.90
C ILE A 70 13.17 -5.47 -5.42
N ASN A 71 13.90 -4.33 -5.49
CA ASN A 71 13.36 -3.08 -6.02
C ASN A 71 13.25 -3.10 -7.56
N LYS A 72 12.08 -2.70 -8.07
CA LYS A 72 11.77 -2.52 -9.50
C LYS A 72 10.99 -1.22 -9.67
N LYS A 73 11.70 -0.08 -9.74
CA LYS A 73 11.14 1.27 -9.65
C LYS A 73 10.60 1.87 -10.95
N GLY A 74 10.84 1.21 -12.09
CA GLY A 74 10.52 1.77 -13.41
C GLY A 74 9.03 1.98 -13.65
N GLY A 75 8.68 3.09 -14.35
CA GLY A 75 7.31 3.37 -14.82
C GLY A 75 6.27 3.47 -13.70
N SER A 76 6.56 4.18 -12.62
CA SER A 76 5.65 4.32 -11.46
C SER A 76 5.16 2.97 -10.93
N GLY A 77 6.04 1.95 -10.92
CA GLY A 77 5.73 0.58 -10.50
C GLY A 77 5.30 -0.36 -11.64
N GLY A 78 5.13 0.13 -12.86
CA GLY A 78 4.75 -0.67 -14.04
C GLY A 78 5.75 -1.81 -14.33
N GLU A 79 7.06 -1.59 -14.12
CA GLU A 79 8.09 -2.64 -14.23
C GLU A 79 7.83 -3.78 -13.25
N ALA A 80 7.56 -3.46 -11.97
CA ALA A 80 7.30 -4.45 -10.93
C ALA A 80 6.02 -5.25 -11.22
N MET A 81 4.94 -4.57 -11.57
CA MET A 81 3.66 -5.19 -11.90
C MET A 81 3.78 -6.10 -13.13
N THR A 82 4.46 -5.64 -14.19
CA THR A 82 4.72 -6.45 -15.39
C THR A 82 5.58 -7.68 -15.07
N TYR A 83 6.56 -7.54 -14.18
CA TYR A 83 7.37 -8.66 -13.73
C TYR A 83 6.53 -9.71 -13.01
N VAL A 84 5.69 -9.29 -12.05
CA VAL A 84 4.84 -10.21 -11.27
C VAL A 84 3.75 -10.84 -12.13
N LYS A 85 3.13 -10.10 -13.05
CA LYS A 85 2.19 -10.63 -14.04
C LYS A 85 2.77 -11.81 -14.84
N LYS A 86 4.04 -11.70 -15.26
CA LYS A 86 4.74 -12.78 -15.98
C LYS A 86 5.04 -14.01 -15.12
N LYS A 87 4.85 -13.91 -13.83
CA LYS A 87 5.06 -14.97 -12.83
C LYS A 87 3.76 -15.69 -12.43
N ALA A 88 2.68 -15.59 -13.24
CA ALA A 88 1.42 -16.28 -12.96
C ALA A 88 1.65 -17.75 -12.53
N GLY A 89 1.07 -18.16 -11.40
CA GLY A 89 1.25 -19.47 -10.77
C GLY A 89 2.58 -19.66 -10.01
N ASP A 90 3.47 -18.67 -9.93
CA ASP A 90 4.70 -18.79 -9.11
C ASP A 90 4.38 -18.64 -7.63
N GLU A 91 4.58 -19.70 -6.88
CA GLU A 91 4.31 -19.81 -5.44
C GLU A 91 5.37 -19.09 -4.57
N HIS A 92 6.41 -18.48 -5.16
CA HIS A 92 7.55 -17.90 -4.43
C HIS A 92 7.82 -16.45 -4.82
N THR A 93 6.86 -15.77 -5.41
CA THR A 93 6.93 -14.35 -5.74
C THR A 93 5.79 -13.61 -5.04
N LEU A 94 6.12 -12.58 -4.31
CA LEU A 94 5.19 -11.64 -3.70
C LEU A 94 5.48 -10.23 -4.20
N ILE A 95 4.52 -9.35 -4.13
CA ILE A 95 4.70 -7.92 -4.35
C ILE A 95 4.07 -7.15 -3.18
N ILE A 96 4.81 -6.18 -2.62
CA ILE A 96 4.18 -5.13 -1.81
C ILE A 96 3.55 -4.12 -2.76
N THR A 97 2.38 -3.62 -2.43
CA THR A 97 1.65 -2.69 -3.30
C THR A 97 1.42 -1.36 -2.62
N LEU A 98 1.30 -0.36 -3.46
CA LEU A 98 0.90 1.01 -3.18
C LEU A 98 -0.40 1.28 -3.95
N ASN A 99 -0.95 2.48 -3.83
CA ASN A 99 -2.08 2.88 -4.68
C ASN A 99 -1.72 2.84 -6.17
N ASN A 100 -0.42 2.91 -6.52
CA ASN A 100 0.04 2.80 -7.89
C ASN A 100 -0.39 1.49 -8.59
N VAL A 101 -0.68 0.42 -7.84
CA VAL A 101 -1.24 -0.81 -8.43
C VAL A 101 -2.63 -0.57 -9.06
N LEU A 102 -3.33 0.47 -8.58
CA LEU A 102 -4.64 0.91 -9.08
C LEU A 102 -4.49 1.98 -10.17
N THR A 103 -3.56 2.93 -9.98
CA THR A 103 -3.40 4.12 -10.83
C THR A 103 -2.56 3.87 -12.08
N THR A 104 -1.47 3.11 -11.97
CA THR A 104 -0.55 2.86 -13.09
C THR A 104 -1.22 2.12 -14.26
N PRO A 105 -2.05 1.08 -14.07
CA PRO A 105 -2.75 0.44 -15.19
C PRO A 105 -3.71 1.39 -15.94
N VAL A 106 -4.28 2.37 -15.23
CA VAL A 106 -5.18 3.39 -15.84
C VAL A 106 -4.37 4.40 -16.64
N ASN A 107 -3.22 4.85 -16.10
CA ASN A 107 -2.36 5.85 -16.71
C ASN A 107 -1.47 5.29 -17.85
N GLN A 108 -1.17 3.99 -17.82
CA GLN A 108 -0.30 3.28 -18.77
C GLN A 108 -1.00 2.01 -19.31
N PRO A 109 -2.11 2.17 -20.07
CA PRO A 109 -2.90 1.02 -20.55
C PRO A 109 -2.11 0.13 -21.52
N GLU A 110 -1.03 0.62 -22.11
CA GLU A 110 -0.12 -0.15 -22.96
C GLU A 110 0.62 -1.28 -22.21
N LEU A 111 0.71 -1.22 -20.88
CA LEU A 111 1.23 -2.31 -20.06
C LEU A 111 0.32 -3.54 -20.07
N GLY A 112 -0.95 -3.35 -20.45
CA GLY A 112 -1.96 -4.41 -20.53
C GLY A 112 -2.17 -5.12 -19.19
N ILE A 113 -1.98 -4.42 -18.06
CA ILE A 113 -2.18 -4.98 -16.70
C ILE A 113 -3.67 -4.95 -16.38
N ASP A 114 -4.21 -6.12 -16.04
CA ASP A 114 -5.54 -6.26 -15.46
C ASP A 114 -5.39 -6.47 -13.95
N PHE A 115 -5.63 -5.41 -13.18
CA PHE A 115 -5.45 -5.44 -11.74
C PHE A 115 -6.18 -6.61 -11.05
N PHE A 116 -7.41 -6.90 -11.47
CA PHE A 116 -8.25 -7.91 -10.83
C PHE A 116 -7.91 -9.36 -11.25
N ASN A 117 -7.27 -9.52 -12.41
CA ASN A 117 -6.99 -10.84 -12.98
C ASN A 117 -5.50 -11.21 -12.98
N ASP A 118 -4.58 -10.25 -12.82
CA ASP A 118 -3.14 -10.50 -12.84
C ASP A 118 -2.54 -10.72 -11.44
N PHE A 119 -3.29 -10.42 -10.36
CA PHE A 119 -2.81 -10.53 -8.98
C PHE A 119 -3.81 -11.24 -8.07
N THR A 120 -3.27 -11.89 -7.03
CA THR A 120 -4.03 -12.49 -5.93
C THR A 120 -3.79 -11.65 -4.67
N PRO A 121 -4.76 -10.83 -4.19
CA PRO A 121 -4.63 -10.07 -2.97
C PRO A 121 -4.50 -10.98 -1.75
N LEU A 122 -3.51 -10.72 -0.89
CA LEU A 122 -3.25 -11.49 0.33
C LEU A 122 -3.71 -10.74 1.58
N ALA A 123 -3.05 -9.61 1.89
CA ALA A 123 -3.39 -8.79 3.04
C ALA A 123 -2.93 -7.33 2.88
N ARG A 124 -3.72 -6.38 3.39
CA ARG A 124 -3.27 -5.02 3.71
C ARG A 124 -2.82 -5.02 5.17
N LEU A 125 -1.62 -4.56 5.45
CA LEU A 125 -1.07 -4.51 6.81
C LEU A 125 -1.24 -3.14 7.44
N ILE A 126 -0.97 -2.10 6.68
CA ILE A 126 -1.00 -0.73 7.16
C ILE A 126 -1.65 0.20 6.13
N THR A 127 -2.09 1.33 6.61
CA THR A 127 -2.48 2.49 5.83
C THR A 127 -1.56 3.63 6.23
N ASP A 128 -0.87 4.18 5.25
CA ASP A 128 0.05 5.29 5.42
C ASP A 128 -0.66 6.61 5.10
N THR A 129 -0.22 7.71 5.71
CA THR A 129 -0.82 9.02 5.54
C THR A 129 0.05 9.91 4.67
N PHE A 130 -0.46 11.09 4.31
CA PHE A 130 0.29 12.11 3.60
C PHE A 130 0.32 13.41 4.40
N LEU A 131 1.43 14.13 4.28
CA LEU A 131 1.58 15.45 4.89
C LEU A 131 2.11 16.44 3.87
N VAL A 132 1.79 17.71 4.08
CA VAL A 132 2.44 18.81 3.38
C VAL A 132 3.68 19.20 4.16
N TRP A 133 4.84 19.04 3.53
CA TRP A 133 6.14 19.32 4.12
C TRP A 133 6.82 20.52 3.46
N ILE A 134 7.52 21.33 4.24
CA ILE A 134 8.45 22.36 3.78
C ILE A 134 9.79 22.21 4.51
N ALA A 135 10.88 22.68 3.90
CA ALA A 135 12.15 22.80 4.60
C ALA A 135 12.06 23.94 5.63
N THR A 136 12.63 23.75 6.83
CA THR A 136 12.64 24.76 7.89
C THR A 136 13.34 26.05 7.45
N GLU A 137 14.45 25.92 6.75
CA GLU A 137 15.22 27.01 6.16
C GLU A 137 14.95 27.18 4.65
N GLY A 138 13.72 26.87 4.21
CA GLY A 138 13.33 26.92 2.80
C GLY A 138 13.37 28.33 2.25
N LYS A 139 14.15 28.56 1.18
CA LYS A 139 14.37 29.89 0.60
C LYS A 139 13.07 30.56 0.15
N ASN A 140 12.19 29.81 -0.52
CA ASN A 140 10.94 30.32 -1.07
C ASN A 140 9.76 30.17 -0.10
N THR A 141 9.93 29.43 1.01
CA THR A 141 8.91 29.20 2.06
C THR A 141 9.28 29.90 3.38
N GLN A 142 10.19 30.88 3.34
CA GLN A 142 10.59 31.62 4.51
C GLN A 142 9.40 32.36 5.14
N GLY A 143 9.22 32.21 6.46
CA GLY A 143 8.12 32.82 7.20
C GLY A 143 6.78 32.07 7.13
N VAL A 144 6.71 30.95 6.45
CA VAL A 144 5.54 30.05 6.47
C VAL A 144 5.55 29.28 7.78
N GLU A 145 4.54 29.50 8.63
CA GLU A 145 4.40 28.80 9.91
C GLU A 145 3.18 27.88 9.94
N THR A 146 2.16 28.20 9.19
CA THR A 146 0.89 27.47 9.15
C THR A 146 0.56 26.99 7.75
N PHE A 147 -0.41 26.06 7.65
CA PHE A 147 -0.92 25.63 6.35
C PHE A 147 -1.60 26.78 5.58
N ASP A 148 -2.28 27.67 6.28
CA ASP A 148 -2.92 28.84 5.65
C ASP A 148 -1.87 29.84 5.09
N ASP A 149 -0.75 30.04 5.79
CA ASP A 149 0.38 30.83 5.26
C ASP A 149 0.92 30.21 3.98
N PHE A 150 1.08 28.87 3.98
CA PHE A 150 1.52 28.12 2.80
C PHE A 150 0.56 28.31 1.62
N ILE A 151 -0.75 28.16 1.84
CA ILE A 151 -1.75 28.37 0.78
C ILE A 151 -1.74 29.80 0.26
N ALA A 152 -1.60 30.79 1.16
CA ALA A 152 -1.47 32.19 0.76
C ALA A 152 -0.22 32.45 -0.09
N LEU A 153 0.89 31.82 0.25
CA LEU A 153 2.13 31.87 -0.53
C LEU A 153 1.98 31.15 -1.87
N ALA A 154 1.41 29.93 -1.88
CA ALA A 154 1.22 29.12 -3.09
C ALA A 154 0.37 29.85 -4.15
N LYS A 155 -0.64 30.62 -3.73
CA LYS A 155 -1.46 31.46 -4.62
C LYS A 155 -0.68 32.59 -5.31
N GLN A 156 0.50 32.96 -4.82
CA GLN A 156 1.37 33.93 -5.49
C GLN A 156 2.13 33.30 -6.68
N GLY A 157 2.14 31.95 -6.77
CA GLY A 157 2.77 31.18 -7.83
C GLY A 157 4.28 30.95 -7.63
N ASN A 158 4.89 30.29 -8.59
CA ASN A 158 6.33 30.01 -8.67
C ASN A 158 6.89 28.98 -7.68
N LEU A 159 6.05 28.26 -6.90
CA LEU A 159 6.54 27.17 -6.06
C LEU A 159 6.80 25.88 -6.86
N VAL A 160 7.75 25.10 -6.38
CA VAL A 160 8.11 23.80 -6.90
C VAL A 160 7.69 22.71 -5.91
N ALA A 161 6.81 21.83 -6.35
CA ALA A 161 6.41 20.63 -5.62
C ALA A 161 7.33 19.47 -5.98
N GLY A 162 7.92 18.80 -5.00
CA GLY A 162 8.62 17.53 -5.20
C GLY A 162 7.70 16.35 -4.91
N GLY A 163 7.82 15.27 -5.68
CA GLY A 163 7.07 14.04 -5.42
C GLY A 163 7.66 12.82 -6.12
N THR A 164 7.17 11.64 -5.78
CA THR A 164 7.66 10.35 -6.28
C THR A 164 7.06 10.03 -7.65
N GLY A 165 7.90 9.90 -8.68
CA GLY A 165 7.46 9.52 -10.02
C GLY A 165 6.52 10.54 -10.68
N SER A 166 6.02 10.20 -11.86
CA SER A 166 5.00 10.99 -12.57
C SER A 166 3.66 10.26 -12.53
N MET A 167 2.55 11.00 -12.45
CA MET A 167 1.19 10.46 -12.34
C MET A 167 1.04 9.48 -11.14
N SER A 168 1.80 9.72 -10.08
CA SER A 168 1.74 9.02 -8.80
C SER A 168 0.87 9.79 -7.82
N GLU A 169 0.74 9.24 -6.62
CA GLU A 169 -0.10 9.78 -5.56
C GLU A 169 0.26 11.23 -5.20
N ASP A 170 1.55 11.55 -5.14
CA ASP A 170 2.03 12.90 -4.79
C ASP A 170 1.57 13.93 -5.83
N GLU A 171 1.63 13.57 -7.11
CA GLU A 171 1.15 14.45 -8.18
C GLU A 171 -0.37 14.54 -8.22
N LEU A 172 -1.08 13.43 -7.95
CA LEU A 172 -2.54 13.43 -7.80
C LEU A 172 -2.98 14.33 -6.64
N LEU A 173 -2.32 14.24 -5.48
CA LEU A 173 -2.58 15.09 -4.32
C LEU A 173 -2.31 16.57 -4.63
N LEU A 174 -1.24 16.87 -5.34
CA LEU A 174 -0.98 18.22 -5.83
C LEU A 174 -2.13 18.71 -6.72
N GLY A 175 -2.66 17.87 -7.60
CA GLY A 175 -3.83 18.18 -8.42
C GLY A 175 -5.07 18.45 -7.60
N MET A 176 -5.35 17.66 -6.57
CA MET A 176 -6.45 17.88 -5.63
C MET A 176 -6.30 19.25 -4.92
N MET A 177 -5.10 19.55 -4.42
CA MET A 177 -4.82 20.84 -3.76
C MET A 177 -4.95 22.02 -4.72
N ARG A 178 -4.47 21.89 -5.96
CA ARG A 178 -4.65 22.92 -7.01
C ARG A 178 -6.13 23.19 -7.26
N GLY A 179 -6.94 22.16 -7.37
CA GLY A 179 -8.39 22.27 -7.57
C GLY A 179 -9.11 22.94 -6.40
N GLN A 180 -8.75 22.55 -5.18
CA GLN A 180 -9.40 23.04 -3.96
C GLN A 180 -9.00 24.47 -3.61
N PHE A 181 -7.72 24.82 -3.75
CA PHE A 181 -7.19 26.11 -3.27
C PHE A 181 -6.93 27.13 -4.38
N GLY A 182 -6.94 26.73 -5.65
CA GLY A 182 -6.78 27.63 -6.79
C GLY A 182 -5.36 28.21 -6.91
N PHE A 183 -4.34 27.41 -6.70
CA PHE A 183 -2.94 27.77 -6.97
C PHE A 183 -2.32 26.86 -8.03
N ASP A 184 -1.14 27.22 -8.53
CA ASP A 184 -0.33 26.37 -9.40
C ASP A 184 1.09 26.24 -8.86
N ALA A 185 1.73 25.09 -9.11
CA ALA A 185 3.10 24.80 -8.74
C ALA A 185 3.74 23.89 -9.79
N LYS A 186 5.03 24.07 -10.07
CA LYS A 186 5.76 23.13 -10.92
C LYS A 186 5.97 21.82 -10.18
N TYR A 187 5.68 20.69 -10.83
CA TYR A 187 5.97 19.36 -10.27
C TYR A 187 7.34 18.86 -10.74
N VAL A 188 8.12 18.28 -9.81
CA VAL A 188 9.41 17.64 -10.08
C VAL A 188 9.36 16.20 -9.57
N PRO A 189 9.40 15.19 -10.46
CA PRO A 189 9.38 13.80 -10.07
C PRO A 189 10.78 13.31 -9.63
N TYR A 190 10.81 12.51 -8.56
CA TYR A 190 11.98 11.82 -8.02
C TYR A 190 11.78 10.29 -8.09
N ASP A 191 12.86 9.53 -7.95
CA ASP A 191 12.86 8.06 -8.03
C ASP A 191 12.27 7.34 -6.80
N GLY A 192 11.90 8.07 -5.75
CA GLY A 192 11.30 7.54 -4.51
C GLY A 192 11.32 8.57 -3.39
N GLY A 193 10.52 8.36 -2.35
CA GLY A 193 10.28 9.32 -1.28
C GLY A 193 11.52 9.78 -0.53
N GLY A 194 12.50 8.91 -0.31
CA GLY A 194 13.78 9.32 0.27
C GLY A 194 14.57 10.31 -0.60
N ALA A 195 14.41 10.27 -1.94
CA ALA A 195 15.00 11.28 -2.83
C ALA A 195 14.17 12.58 -2.80
N VAL A 196 12.84 12.48 -2.70
CA VAL A 196 11.93 13.63 -2.51
C VAL A 196 12.32 14.41 -1.26
N ALA A 197 12.48 13.71 -0.13
CA ALA A 197 12.85 14.31 1.15
C ALA A 197 14.20 15.06 1.11
N LYS A 198 15.20 14.45 0.46
CA LYS A 198 16.51 15.09 0.23
C LYS A 198 16.41 16.30 -0.69
N GLY A 199 15.61 16.22 -1.75
CA GLY A 199 15.37 17.34 -2.67
C GLY A 199 14.70 18.53 -1.98
N LEU A 200 13.78 18.27 -1.03
CA LEU A 200 13.16 19.30 -0.21
C LEU A 200 14.20 20.03 0.66
N VAL A 201 14.93 19.30 1.47
CA VAL A 201 15.93 19.89 2.39
C VAL A 201 17.11 20.49 1.60
N GLY A 202 17.44 19.94 0.44
CA GLY A 202 18.44 20.48 -0.49
C GLY A 202 18.00 21.74 -1.25
N GLY A 203 16.72 22.13 -1.17
CA GLY A 203 16.17 23.31 -1.84
C GLY A 203 15.91 23.13 -3.34
N GLU A 204 15.81 21.88 -3.82
CA GLU A 204 15.41 21.56 -5.20
C GLU A 204 13.88 21.65 -5.38
N SER A 205 13.12 21.44 -4.31
CA SER A 205 11.69 21.68 -4.21
C SER A 205 11.37 22.55 -3.01
N ASP A 206 10.25 23.27 -3.06
CA ASP A 206 9.79 24.19 -2.02
C ASP A 206 8.87 23.50 -1.01
N PHE A 207 8.14 22.51 -1.47
CA PHE A 207 7.28 21.66 -0.64
C PHE A 207 7.13 20.27 -1.25
N THR A 208 6.67 19.33 -0.43
CA THR A 208 6.42 17.96 -0.84
C THR A 208 5.15 17.41 -0.19
N LEU A 209 4.62 16.33 -0.78
CA LEU A 209 3.41 15.64 -0.34
C LEU A 209 3.77 14.17 -0.10
N ASN A 210 4.71 13.91 0.82
CA ASN A 210 5.15 12.54 1.08
C ASN A 210 4.66 11.97 2.43
N ASN A 211 4.86 10.66 2.54
CA ASN A 211 4.51 9.90 3.72
C ASN A 211 5.43 10.27 4.91
N PRO A 212 4.96 10.09 6.16
CA PRO A 212 5.73 10.41 7.37
C PRO A 212 7.13 9.79 7.38
N SER A 213 7.24 8.49 7.13
CA SER A 213 8.49 7.75 7.20
C SER A 213 9.61 8.32 6.35
N GLU A 214 9.26 8.83 5.18
CA GLU A 214 10.23 9.38 4.22
C GLU A 214 10.88 10.67 4.70
N GLN A 215 10.19 11.41 5.58
CA GLN A 215 10.61 12.72 6.09
C GLN A 215 10.97 12.70 7.58
N MET A 216 10.69 11.61 8.30
CA MET A 216 10.83 11.51 9.75
C MET A 216 12.22 11.93 10.25
N GLY A 217 13.29 11.49 9.60
CA GLY A 217 14.65 11.84 9.97
C GLY A 217 14.93 13.35 9.90
N PHE A 218 14.44 14.02 8.84
CA PHE A 218 14.58 15.48 8.68
C PHE A 218 13.63 16.27 9.58
N TYR A 219 12.47 15.74 9.90
CA TYR A 219 11.55 16.30 10.86
C TYR A 219 12.15 16.27 12.29
N GLN A 220 12.69 15.13 12.69
CA GLN A 220 13.32 14.96 14.01
C GLN A 220 14.60 15.80 14.19
N SER A 221 15.37 16.01 13.11
CA SER A 221 16.54 16.90 13.13
C SER A 221 16.17 18.39 13.08
N GLY A 222 14.91 18.72 12.78
CA GLY A 222 14.44 20.09 12.62
C GLY A 222 14.73 20.72 11.26
N ASP A 223 15.19 19.92 10.27
CA ASP A 223 15.50 20.39 8.91
C ASP A 223 14.23 20.56 8.04
N SER A 224 13.15 19.87 8.41
CA SER A 224 11.84 20.03 7.78
C SER A 224 10.71 20.13 8.80
N LYS A 225 9.60 20.74 8.42
CA LYS A 225 8.38 20.82 9.20
C LYS A 225 7.15 20.43 8.38
N ALA A 226 6.18 19.80 9.05
CA ALA A 226 4.89 19.46 8.48
C ALA A 226 3.88 20.56 8.79
N LEU A 227 3.06 20.92 7.82
CA LEU A 227 2.07 21.98 7.94
C LEU A 227 0.65 21.45 8.17
N VAL A 228 0.34 20.29 7.63
CA VAL A 228 -0.95 19.59 7.78
C VAL A 228 -0.76 18.11 7.48
N MET A 229 -1.50 17.28 8.20
CA MET A 229 -1.67 15.86 7.89
C MET A 229 -3.03 15.63 7.22
N MET A 230 -3.07 14.86 6.15
CA MET A 230 -4.28 14.63 5.34
C MET A 230 -5.17 13.53 5.96
N THR A 231 -5.60 13.74 7.20
CA THR A 231 -6.36 12.80 8.02
C THR A 231 -7.51 13.50 8.75
N PRO A 232 -8.55 12.75 9.21
CA PRO A 232 -9.61 13.29 10.07
C PRO A 232 -9.12 13.77 11.43
N GLU A 233 -8.15 13.05 12.01
CA GLU A 233 -7.64 13.30 13.36
C GLU A 233 -6.12 13.44 13.34
N ARG A 234 -5.56 14.13 14.37
CA ARG A 234 -4.11 14.20 14.56
C ARG A 234 -3.53 12.83 14.81
N ASN A 235 -2.35 12.62 14.27
CA ASN A 235 -1.60 11.41 14.54
C ASN A 235 -0.75 11.59 15.83
N PRO A 236 -0.77 10.64 16.79
CA PRO A 236 0.02 10.72 18.00
C PRO A 236 1.53 10.87 17.78
N ALA A 237 2.08 10.36 16.66
CA ALA A 237 3.49 10.54 16.31
C ALA A 237 3.83 11.99 15.86
N PHE A 238 2.81 12.78 15.53
CA PHE A 238 2.93 14.18 15.08
C PHE A 238 1.94 15.09 15.84
N PRO A 239 2.02 15.19 17.18
CA PRO A 239 0.99 15.85 17.99
C PRO A 239 0.83 17.34 17.68
N GLU A 240 1.88 17.99 17.19
CA GLU A 240 1.87 19.41 16.84
C GLU A 240 1.30 19.70 15.43
N VAL A 241 1.18 18.66 14.57
CA VAL A 241 0.71 18.83 13.21
C VAL A 241 -0.81 18.72 13.17
N PRO A 242 -1.54 19.75 12.72
CA PRO A 242 -2.99 19.69 12.62
C PRO A 242 -3.45 18.73 11.56
N SER A 243 -4.61 18.11 11.76
CA SER A 243 -5.29 17.34 10.73
C SER A 243 -5.96 18.27 9.71
N SER A 244 -6.22 17.78 8.50
CA SER A 244 -6.95 18.53 7.49
C SER A 244 -8.38 18.87 7.93
N TYR A 245 -9.03 18.00 8.71
CA TYR A 245 -10.36 18.25 9.27
C TYR A 245 -10.36 19.36 10.32
N GLU A 246 -9.35 19.41 11.20
CA GLU A 246 -9.20 20.51 12.17
C GLU A 246 -9.07 21.87 11.49
N LEU A 247 -8.46 21.92 10.30
CA LEU A 247 -8.32 23.13 9.50
C LEU A 247 -9.55 23.42 8.61
N GLY A 248 -10.56 22.54 8.62
CA GLY A 248 -11.79 22.70 7.83
C GLY A 248 -11.68 22.21 6.37
N TYR A 249 -10.71 21.35 6.07
CA TYR A 249 -10.46 20.78 4.73
C TYR A 249 -10.65 19.25 4.68
N PRO A 250 -11.87 18.72 4.91
CA PRO A 250 -12.11 17.28 4.92
C PRO A 250 -11.86 16.62 3.55
N ASP A 251 -11.96 17.36 2.46
CA ASP A 251 -11.71 16.85 1.11
C ASP A 251 -10.22 16.54 0.82
N LEU A 252 -9.32 16.92 1.75
CA LEU A 252 -7.90 16.54 1.70
C LEU A 252 -7.61 15.18 2.36
N GLU A 253 -8.60 14.44 2.81
CA GLU A 253 -8.37 13.11 3.36
C GLU A 253 -7.85 12.15 2.28
N TYR A 254 -6.64 11.63 2.49
CA TYR A 254 -6.03 10.69 1.56
C TYR A 254 -5.07 9.72 2.26
N TYR A 255 -5.08 8.47 1.80
CA TYR A 255 -4.26 7.39 2.35
C TYR A 255 -3.55 6.59 1.28
N MET A 256 -2.38 6.07 1.65
CA MET A 256 -1.62 5.08 0.89
C MET A 256 -1.80 3.71 1.51
N MET A 257 -2.34 2.75 0.78
CA MET A 257 -2.35 1.37 1.26
C MET A 257 -0.97 0.73 1.16
N ARG A 258 -0.64 -0.15 2.12
CA ARG A 258 0.49 -1.06 2.05
C ARG A 258 -0.06 -2.48 2.14
N ALA A 259 -0.31 -3.07 0.99
CA ALA A 259 -0.86 -4.41 0.87
C ALA A 259 0.13 -5.33 0.16
N PHE A 260 -0.02 -6.63 0.38
CA PHE A 260 0.78 -7.67 -0.25
C PHE A 260 -0.09 -8.50 -1.17
N MET A 261 0.45 -8.85 -2.31
CA MET A 261 -0.22 -9.70 -3.30
C MET A 261 0.74 -10.77 -3.81
N ALA A 262 0.18 -11.86 -4.29
CA ALA A 262 0.86 -12.87 -5.09
C ALA A 262 0.52 -12.70 -6.58
N PRO A 263 1.26 -13.34 -7.50
CA PRO A 263 0.83 -13.49 -8.89
C PRO A 263 -0.53 -14.19 -8.97
N ALA A 264 -1.28 -13.94 -10.04
CA ALA A 264 -2.50 -14.70 -10.30
C ALA A 264 -2.24 -16.20 -10.46
N GLY A 265 -3.24 -17.01 -10.13
CA GLY A 265 -3.21 -18.46 -10.36
C GLY A 265 -2.40 -19.26 -9.35
N VAL A 266 -2.05 -18.69 -8.20
CA VAL A 266 -1.53 -19.44 -7.05
C VAL A 266 -2.64 -20.26 -6.41
N ASP A 267 -2.28 -21.44 -5.84
CA ASP A 267 -3.23 -22.30 -5.16
C ASP A 267 -3.71 -21.70 -3.84
N ALA A 268 -4.92 -22.05 -3.40
CA ALA A 268 -5.51 -21.58 -2.15
C ALA A 268 -4.64 -21.86 -0.90
N GLU A 269 -3.86 -22.95 -0.89
CA GLU A 269 -2.93 -23.25 0.21
C GLU A 269 -1.73 -22.30 0.23
N VAL A 270 -1.31 -21.77 -0.93
CA VAL A 270 -0.28 -20.74 -1.06
C VAL A 270 -0.81 -19.40 -0.55
N GLU A 271 -2.01 -19.00 -0.97
CA GLU A 271 -2.70 -17.80 -0.49
C GLU A 271 -2.82 -17.85 1.04
N LYS A 272 -3.33 -18.96 1.58
CA LYS A 272 -3.49 -19.16 3.02
C LYS A 272 -2.16 -19.10 3.79
N TYR A 273 -1.11 -19.69 3.25
CA TYR A 273 0.21 -19.67 3.88
C TYR A 273 0.74 -18.23 4.01
N TYR A 274 0.75 -17.47 2.89
CA TYR A 274 1.29 -16.12 2.92
C TYR A 274 0.41 -15.14 3.70
N THR A 275 -0.92 -15.28 3.63
CA THR A 275 -1.83 -14.49 4.47
C THR A 275 -1.58 -14.76 5.95
N GLY A 276 -1.40 -16.05 6.33
CA GLY A 276 -1.06 -16.43 7.70
C GLY A 276 0.31 -15.92 8.15
N LEU A 277 1.33 -15.96 7.26
CA LEU A 277 2.65 -15.40 7.54
C LEU A 277 2.59 -13.89 7.77
N LEU A 278 1.90 -13.16 6.89
CA LEU A 278 1.69 -11.72 7.02
C LEU A 278 0.89 -11.35 8.27
N HIS A 279 -0.10 -12.18 8.65
CA HIS A 279 -0.85 -12.00 9.90
C HIS A 279 0.06 -12.16 11.13
N THR A 280 0.99 -13.13 11.09
CA THR A 280 1.98 -13.30 12.18
C THR A 280 2.90 -12.09 12.28
N VAL A 281 3.37 -11.56 11.15
CA VAL A 281 4.18 -10.32 11.10
C VAL A 281 3.37 -9.12 11.60
N TYR A 282 2.11 -8.99 11.20
CA TYR A 282 1.24 -7.88 11.61
C TYR A 282 1.13 -7.77 13.15
N TRP A 283 1.04 -8.90 13.86
CA TRP A 283 0.93 -8.94 15.32
C TRP A 283 2.28 -9.01 16.05
N ASP A 284 3.40 -8.94 15.33
CA ASP A 284 4.72 -8.86 15.94
C ASP A 284 4.94 -7.48 16.56
N ASP A 285 5.41 -7.45 17.82
CA ASP A 285 5.61 -6.21 18.59
C ASP A 285 6.57 -5.23 17.89
N GLU A 286 7.63 -5.74 17.24
CA GLU A 286 8.58 -4.91 16.51
C GLU A 286 7.92 -4.25 15.29
N PHE A 287 7.12 -5.02 14.55
CA PHE A 287 6.39 -4.49 13.40
C PHE A 287 5.38 -3.42 13.80
N GLN A 288 4.61 -3.67 14.87
CA GLN A 288 3.61 -2.71 15.36
C GLN A 288 4.28 -1.43 15.90
N THR A 289 5.25 -1.58 16.81
CA THR A 289 5.94 -0.43 17.42
C THR A 289 6.56 0.46 16.35
N PHE A 290 7.31 -0.14 15.41
CA PHE A 290 7.94 0.62 14.34
C PHE A 290 6.92 1.46 13.53
N ASN A 291 5.82 0.84 13.11
CA ASN A 291 4.84 1.55 12.27
C ASN A 291 4.06 2.62 13.04
N ILE A 292 3.71 2.36 14.31
CA ILE A 292 2.99 3.32 15.15
C ILE A 292 3.89 4.53 15.46
N ASP A 293 5.15 4.31 15.84
CA ASP A 293 6.10 5.37 16.15
C ASP A 293 6.42 6.25 14.93
N ASP A 294 6.31 5.67 13.74
CA ASP A 294 6.54 6.34 12.47
C ASP A 294 5.25 6.97 11.87
N GLY A 295 4.16 6.95 12.63
CA GLY A 295 2.90 7.60 12.27
C GLY A 295 2.03 6.86 11.25
N LYS A 296 2.31 5.58 11.01
CA LYS A 296 1.49 4.73 10.15
C LYS A 296 0.30 4.16 10.93
N LEU A 297 -0.80 3.90 10.24
CA LEU A 297 -2.01 3.34 10.84
C LEU A 297 -2.05 1.82 10.64
N MET A 298 -2.07 1.08 11.75
CA MET A 298 -2.25 -0.37 11.73
C MET A 298 -3.63 -0.70 11.18
N SER A 299 -3.71 -1.42 10.06
CA SER A 299 -4.95 -1.54 9.29
C SER A 299 -5.05 -2.89 8.56
N TRP A 300 -5.17 -3.98 9.35
CA TRP A 300 -5.31 -5.31 8.77
C TRP A 300 -6.60 -5.47 7.98
N LEU A 301 -6.47 -6.01 6.77
CA LEU A 301 -7.60 -6.37 5.93
C LEU A 301 -7.20 -7.53 5.01
N GLU A 302 -8.02 -8.58 4.93
CA GLU A 302 -7.80 -9.77 4.11
C GLU A 302 -9.08 -10.27 3.43
N GLY A 303 -8.97 -11.27 2.58
CA GLY A 303 -10.09 -11.98 1.99
C GLY A 303 -11.07 -11.08 1.23
N TYR A 304 -12.38 -11.26 1.46
CA TYR A 304 -13.42 -10.46 0.80
C TYR A 304 -13.34 -8.97 1.14
N GLY A 305 -13.03 -8.63 2.41
CA GLY A 305 -12.91 -7.24 2.83
C GLY A 305 -11.82 -6.50 2.06
N LEU A 306 -10.68 -7.15 1.81
CA LEU A 306 -9.61 -6.56 1.00
C LEU A 306 -10.03 -6.42 -0.47
N LYS A 307 -10.70 -7.42 -1.03
CA LYS A 307 -11.18 -7.36 -2.44
C LYS A 307 -12.20 -6.25 -2.64
N ASP A 308 -13.15 -6.10 -1.72
CA ASP A 308 -14.14 -5.03 -1.76
C ASP A 308 -13.49 -3.64 -1.62
N PHE A 309 -12.55 -3.50 -0.66
CA PHE A 309 -11.76 -2.28 -0.50
C PHE A 309 -11.02 -1.90 -1.79
N LEU A 310 -10.32 -2.85 -2.40
CA LEU A 310 -9.57 -2.63 -3.63
C LEU A 310 -10.48 -2.23 -4.81
N ALA A 311 -11.67 -2.81 -4.89
CA ALA A 311 -12.65 -2.44 -5.92
C ALA A 311 -13.14 -0.99 -5.75
N VAL A 312 -13.45 -0.58 -4.51
CA VAL A 312 -13.86 0.80 -4.20
C VAL A 312 -12.74 1.79 -4.49
N GLU A 313 -11.51 1.47 -4.06
CA GLU A 313 -10.35 2.34 -4.31
C GLU A 313 -9.99 2.43 -5.80
N TYR A 314 -10.18 1.35 -6.57
CA TYR A 314 -9.95 1.39 -8.02
C TYR A 314 -10.89 2.38 -8.72
N GLU A 315 -12.18 2.34 -8.40
CA GLU A 315 -13.17 3.29 -8.94
C GLU A 315 -12.85 4.74 -8.51
N LYS A 316 -12.56 4.96 -7.22
CA LYS A 316 -12.20 6.27 -6.68
C LYS A 316 -10.97 6.87 -7.38
N HIS A 317 -9.90 6.10 -7.53
CA HIS A 317 -8.69 6.56 -8.21
C HIS A 317 -8.92 6.79 -9.71
N GLY A 318 -9.76 5.96 -10.35
CA GLY A 318 -10.17 6.17 -11.74
C GLY A 318 -10.91 7.49 -11.95
N GLU A 319 -11.75 7.91 -10.99
CA GLU A 319 -12.43 9.22 -11.02
C GLU A 319 -11.46 10.38 -10.79
N ILE A 320 -10.55 10.25 -9.81
CA ILE A 320 -9.51 11.26 -9.56
C ILE A 320 -8.67 11.49 -10.81
N ILE A 321 -8.19 10.42 -11.46
CA ILE A 321 -7.37 10.50 -12.67
C ILE A 321 -8.12 11.16 -13.83
N LYS A 322 -9.40 10.85 -14.02
CA LYS A 322 -10.22 11.49 -15.07
C LYS A 322 -10.36 13.00 -14.86
N ASN A 323 -10.44 13.44 -13.61
CA ASN A 323 -10.55 14.85 -13.27
C ASN A 323 -9.20 15.58 -13.30
N PHE A 324 -8.09 14.82 -13.30
CA PHE A 324 -6.72 15.34 -13.35
C PHE A 324 -6.26 15.64 -14.78
N ASN A 325 -6.73 14.88 -15.78
CA ASN A 325 -6.45 15.04 -17.21
C ASN A 325 -7.47 15.96 -17.90
#